data_bda25006862ac106be4d5c5e7efc1189
#
_entry.id   bda25006862ac106be4d5c5e7efc1189
#
_cell.length_a   1.000
_cell.length_b   1.000
_cell.length_c   1.000
_cell.angle_alpha   90.00
_cell.angle_beta   90.00
_cell.angle_gamma   90.00
#
_symmetry.space_group_name_H-M   'P 1'
#
loop_
_entity.id
_entity.type
_entity.pdbx_description
1 polymer ?
#
loop_
_entity_poly.entity_id
_entity_poly.type
_entity_poly.pdbx_seq_one_letter_code
_entity_poly.pdbx_strand_id
1 'polypeptide(L)'
;MVRFKEFDILLYVPNAFTLKWEIENIPAGYTELVNIFRSESPDGPWEPLATDITAKEYYHDWTARMLNPNITIYYKLTGTVTDGGAPPTTVDIKPSEVEHFQYEQDAVAQEMVRRNNIQLQFYSGFKCLALIKRTWGPHCVACYSDSLSASTSSRCPVCYNTKFMGGFYDPILLYVAFDEKVQTLRDLGVTTTSPDIRTMWTTNVPELKKGDVLIDNKNARWKVDTVRVKTSRMGATIRQLLSAVKVPPDDILSKLDVRNIWKFTPKRDYHIWIEKDL
;
A
#
# COMPACT_ATOMS: atom_id res chain seq x y z
N MET A 1 -34.39 3.34 -12.87
CA MET A 1 -33.15 2.60 -13.03
C MET A 1 -32.34 2.81 -11.75
N VAL A 2 -32.00 1.74 -11.06
CA VAL A 2 -31.16 1.79 -9.84
C VAL A 2 -29.72 2.07 -10.25
N ARG A 3 -29.05 2.99 -9.55
CA ARG A 3 -27.66 3.35 -9.84
C ARG A 3 -26.93 3.84 -8.58
N PHE A 4 -25.61 3.75 -8.59
CA PHE A 4 -24.79 4.48 -7.62
C PHE A 4 -24.89 5.97 -7.93
N LYS A 5 -25.28 6.74 -6.91
CA LYS A 5 -25.43 8.19 -6.98
C LYS A 5 -24.10 8.87 -6.71
N GLU A 6 -23.37 8.37 -5.71
CA GLU A 6 -22.09 8.86 -5.25
C GLU A 6 -21.17 7.69 -4.91
N PHE A 7 -19.90 7.82 -5.25
CA PHE A 7 -18.87 6.85 -4.89
C PHE A 7 -17.58 7.60 -4.60
N ASP A 8 -17.17 7.62 -3.33
CA ASP A 8 -15.98 8.32 -2.86
C ASP A 8 -14.97 7.37 -2.23
N ILE A 9 -13.70 7.74 -2.34
CA ILE A 9 -12.61 7.03 -1.70
C ILE A 9 -11.90 7.98 -0.75
N LEU A 10 -11.96 7.68 0.54
CA LEU A 10 -11.38 8.48 1.59
C LEU A 10 -10.21 7.75 2.24
N LEU A 11 -9.17 8.48 2.61
CA LEU A 11 -8.11 7.92 3.42
C LEU A 11 -8.57 7.82 4.87
N TYR A 12 -8.66 6.60 5.39
CA TYR A 12 -8.91 6.37 6.81
C TYR A 12 -7.57 6.20 7.54
N VAL A 13 -7.30 7.11 8.48
CA VAL A 13 -6.08 7.05 9.30
C VAL A 13 -6.19 5.85 10.25
N PRO A 14 -5.18 5.01 10.38
CA PRO A 14 -3.83 5.25 9.86
C PRO A 14 -3.48 4.58 8.53
N ASN A 15 -4.22 3.63 7.99
CA ASN A 15 -3.70 2.83 6.87
C ASN A 15 -4.75 2.05 6.09
N ALA A 16 -5.93 2.60 5.84
CA ALA A 16 -6.96 1.96 5.02
C ALA A 16 -7.61 2.97 4.08
N PHE A 17 -8.11 2.50 2.95
CA PHE A 17 -9.05 3.27 2.17
C PHE A 17 -10.47 2.95 2.62
N THR A 18 -11.24 3.99 2.86
CA THR A 18 -12.69 3.88 3.07
C THR A 18 -13.37 4.17 1.76
N LEU A 19 -14.03 3.17 1.24
CA LEU A 19 -14.92 3.25 0.11
C LEU A 19 -16.30 3.61 0.66
N LYS A 20 -16.89 4.69 0.20
CA LYS A 20 -18.21 5.15 0.61
C LYS A 20 -19.08 5.30 -0.64
N TRP A 21 -20.31 4.83 -0.58
CA TRP A 21 -21.25 4.93 -1.71
C TRP A 21 -22.65 5.23 -1.23
N GLU A 22 -23.43 5.77 -2.14
CA GLU A 22 -24.87 5.98 -2.00
C GLU A 22 -25.57 5.39 -3.22
N ILE A 23 -26.66 4.66 -3.02
CA ILE A 23 -27.47 4.08 -4.10
C ILE A 23 -28.81 4.81 -4.14
N GLU A 24 -29.22 5.23 -5.32
CA GLU A 24 -30.50 5.90 -5.50
C GLU A 24 -31.51 5.02 -6.25
N ASN A 25 -32.78 5.33 -6.04
CA ASN A 25 -33.93 4.69 -6.68
C ASN A 25 -34.09 3.20 -6.32
N ILE A 26 -33.72 2.79 -5.12
CA ILE A 26 -34.00 1.45 -4.61
C ILE A 26 -35.53 1.34 -4.39
N PRO A 27 -36.21 0.34 -5.00
CA PRO A 27 -37.62 0.11 -4.76
C PRO A 27 -37.88 -0.28 -3.30
N ALA A 28 -39.03 0.13 -2.77
CA ALA A 28 -39.40 -0.23 -1.40
C ALA A 28 -39.49 -1.76 -1.23
N GLY A 29 -38.84 -2.27 -0.17
CA GLY A 29 -38.82 -3.72 0.12
C GLY A 29 -37.71 -4.50 -0.57
N TYR A 30 -36.85 -3.84 -1.37
CA TYR A 30 -35.67 -4.45 -1.96
C TYR A 30 -34.44 -4.29 -1.05
N THR A 31 -33.56 -5.28 -1.09
CA THR A 31 -32.26 -5.28 -0.40
C THR A 31 -31.14 -5.18 -1.42
N GLU A 32 -30.17 -4.31 -1.17
CA GLU A 32 -29.01 -4.18 -2.02
C GLU A 32 -27.96 -5.24 -1.68
N LEU A 33 -27.28 -5.72 -2.73
CA LEU A 33 -26.09 -6.57 -2.68
C LEU A 33 -25.00 -5.86 -3.48
N VAL A 34 -23.96 -5.40 -2.81
CA VAL A 34 -22.85 -4.63 -3.44
C VAL A 34 -21.60 -5.48 -3.48
N ASN A 35 -20.96 -5.51 -4.65
CA ASN A 35 -19.66 -6.14 -4.86
C ASN A 35 -18.62 -5.08 -5.16
N ILE A 36 -17.46 -5.18 -4.52
CA ILE A 36 -16.35 -4.26 -4.65
C ILE A 36 -15.22 -4.95 -5.39
N PHE A 37 -14.73 -4.29 -6.43
CA PHE A 37 -13.57 -4.72 -7.21
C PHE A 37 -12.47 -3.69 -7.12
N ARG A 38 -11.23 -4.15 -7.20
CA ARG A 38 -10.05 -3.29 -7.29
C ARG A 38 -9.10 -3.74 -8.38
N SER A 39 -8.26 -2.81 -8.85
CA SER A 39 -7.25 -3.08 -9.87
C SER A 39 -6.07 -2.11 -9.70
N GLU A 40 -4.91 -2.45 -10.26
CA GLU A 40 -3.77 -1.54 -10.43
C GLU A 40 -3.86 -0.72 -11.75
N SER A 41 -4.88 -0.98 -12.58
CA SER A 41 -5.14 -0.27 -13.83
C SER A 41 -6.62 0.11 -13.93
N PRO A 42 -6.96 1.27 -14.53
CA PRO A 42 -8.36 1.67 -14.73
C PRO A 42 -9.14 0.71 -15.62
N ASP A 43 -8.46 -0.04 -16.49
CA ASP A 43 -9.06 -1.00 -17.41
C ASP A 43 -9.09 -2.44 -16.89
N GLY A 44 -8.52 -2.68 -15.69
CA GLY A 44 -8.37 -4.02 -15.11
C GLY A 44 -7.00 -4.66 -15.38
N PRO A 45 -6.81 -5.93 -15.03
CA PRO A 45 -7.81 -6.89 -14.56
C PRO A 45 -8.38 -6.54 -13.17
N TRP A 46 -9.66 -6.82 -12.98
CA TRP A 46 -10.39 -6.53 -11.75
C TRP A 46 -10.38 -7.73 -10.81
N GLU A 47 -9.91 -7.53 -9.58
CA GLU A 47 -9.96 -8.55 -8.52
C GLU A 47 -11.10 -8.25 -7.55
N PRO A 48 -11.92 -9.25 -7.16
CA PRO A 48 -12.95 -9.05 -6.16
C PRO A 48 -12.30 -8.78 -4.79
N LEU A 49 -12.67 -7.69 -4.15
CA LEU A 49 -12.22 -7.32 -2.81
C LEU A 49 -13.23 -7.77 -1.75
N ALA A 50 -14.51 -7.57 -2.02
CA ALA A 50 -15.60 -8.00 -1.17
C ALA A 50 -16.83 -8.23 -2.04
N THR A 51 -17.64 -9.23 -1.68
CA THR A 51 -18.87 -9.60 -2.36
C THR A 51 -20.04 -9.63 -1.40
N ASP A 52 -21.24 -9.44 -1.95
CA ASP A 52 -22.50 -9.59 -1.23
C ASP A 52 -22.62 -8.71 0.04
N ILE A 53 -22.10 -7.48 -0.05
CA ILE A 53 -22.23 -6.50 1.05
C ILE A 53 -23.66 -6.02 1.08
N THR A 54 -24.31 -6.15 2.23
CA THR A 54 -25.69 -5.73 2.46
C THR A 54 -25.79 -4.66 3.56
N ALA A 55 -26.76 -3.78 3.45
CA ALA A 55 -27.10 -2.79 4.48
C ALA A 55 -25.91 -1.97 4.98
N LYS A 56 -24.98 -1.65 4.09
CA LYS A 56 -23.81 -0.80 4.38
C LYS A 56 -23.59 0.16 3.23
N GLU A 57 -23.21 1.37 3.59
CA GLU A 57 -22.85 2.43 2.66
C GLU A 57 -21.33 2.69 2.63
N TYR A 58 -20.55 1.81 3.28
CA TYR A 58 -19.11 1.93 3.34
C TYR A 58 -18.40 0.59 3.52
N TYR A 59 -17.13 0.56 3.10
CA TYR A 59 -16.22 -0.57 3.30
C TYR A 59 -14.79 -0.06 3.54
N HIS A 60 -14.07 -0.71 4.46
CA HIS A 60 -12.66 -0.38 4.73
C HIS A 60 -11.73 -1.40 4.09
N ASP A 61 -10.97 -0.97 3.09
CA ASP A 61 -9.89 -1.80 2.52
C ASP A 61 -8.60 -1.63 3.33
N TRP A 62 -8.39 -2.51 4.28
CA TRP A 62 -7.18 -2.57 5.12
C TRP A 62 -5.96 -3.12 4.39
N THR A 63 -6.14 -3.72 3.23
CA THR A 63 -5.06 -4.33 2.44
C THR A 63 -4.49 -3.36 1.42
N ALA A 64 -5.22 -2.30 1.09
CA ALA A 64 -4.74 -1.24 0.21
C ALA A 64 -3.53 -0.52 0.79
N ARG A 65 -2.65 -0.06 -0.08
CA ARG A 65 -1.45 0.69 0.29
C ARG A 65 -1.24 1.84 -0.68
N MET A 66 -0.87 2.98 -0.14
CA MET A 66 -0.44 4.10 -0.94
C MET A 66 1.01 3.86 -1.38
N LEU A 67 1.18 3.38 -2.61
CA LEU A 67 2.50 3.02 -3.13
C LEU A 67 3.24 4.27 -3.62
N ASN A 68 2.74 4.88 -4.67
CA ASN A 68 3.21 6.18 -5.14
C ASN A 68 2.15 6.76 -6.10
N PRO A 69 2.27 8.03 -6.51
CA PRO A 69 1.34 8.63 -7.46
C PRO A 69 1.25 7.92 -8.82
N ASN A 70 2.27 7.13 -9.18
CA ASN A 70 2.31 6.39 -10.44
C ASN A 70 1.74 4.95 -10.32
N ILE A 71 1.49 4.48 -9.09
CA ILE A 71 0.87 3.19 -8.81
C ILE A 71 -0.39 3.49 -8.01
N THR A 72 -1.47 3.67 -8.72
CA THR A 72 -2.77 4.02 -8.16
C THR A 72 -3.61 2.75 -8.06
N ILE A 73 -4.35 2.63 -6.97
CA ILE A 73 -5.34 1.56 -6.82
C ILE A 73 -6.68 2.12 -7.25
N TYR A 74 -7.29 1.46 -8.21
CA TYR A 74 -8.60 1.79 -8.74
C TYR A 74 -9.66 0.88 -8.15
N TYR A 75 -10.84 1.42 -7.94
CA TYR A 75 -11.99 0.70 -7.41
C TYR A 75 -13.20 0.85 -8.32
N LYS A 76 -14.03 -0.18 -8.34
CA LYS A 76 -15.29 -0.22 -9.06
C LYS A 76 -16.32 -0.96 -8.24
N LEU A 77 -17.53 -0.45 -8.19
CA LEU A 77 -18.66 -1.10 -7.56
C LEU A 77 -19.59 -1.69 -8.61
N THR A 78 -20.09 -2.88 -8.33
CA THR A 78 -21.23 -3.48 -9.03
C THR A 78 -22.20 -4.01 -8.00
N GLY A 79 -23.42 -4.29 -8.38
CA GLY A 79 -24.36 -4.86 -7.44
C GLY A 79 -25.73 -5.13 -8.05
N THR A 80 -26.56 -5.71 -7.23
CA THR A 80 -27.95 -6.02 -7.54
C THR A 80 -28.86 -5.61 -6.39
N VAL A 81 -30.10 -5.34 -6.67
CA VAL A 81 -31.15 -5.25 -5.66
C VAL A 81 -32.11 -6.40 -5.83
N THR A 82 -32.47 -7.03 -4.72
CA THR A 82 -33.37 -8.17 -4.69
C THR A 82 -34.57 -7.92 -3.80
N ASP A 83 -35.76 -8.31 -4.21
CA ASP A 83 -36.92 -8.39 -3.34
C ASP A 83 -36.86 -9.69 -2.50
N GLY A 84 -37.56 -9.69 -1.39
CA GLY A 84 -37.71 -10.88 -0.53
C GLY A 84 -38.76 -11.88 -1.03
N GLY A 85 -39.22 -11.77 -2.28
CA GLY A 85 -40.24 -12.63 -2.87
C GLY A 85 -39.78 -14.06 -3.18
N ALA A 86 -40.69 -14.95 -3.43
CA ALA A 86 -40.41 -16.31 -3.89
C ALA A 86 -41.17 -16.60 -5.20
N PRO A 87 -40.50 -16.61 -6.36
CA PRO A 87 -39.08 -16.44 -6.59
C PRO A 87 -38.60 -14.97 -6.44
N PRO A 88 -37.37 -14.73 -5.99
CA PRO A 88 -36.84 -13.38 -5.83
C PRO A 88 -36.65 -12.70 -7.18
N THR A 89 -37.09 -11.43 -7.27
CA THR A 89 -36.84 -10.58 -8.41
C THR A 89 -35.54 -9.83 -8.21
N THR A 90 -34.61 -9.96 -9.14
CA THR A 90 -33.29 -9.29 -9.07
C THR A 90 -33.18 -8.22 -10.15
N VAL A 91 -32.71 -7.04 -9.79
CA VAL A 91 -32.46 -5.94 -10.71
C VAL A 91 -31.00 -5.51 -10.56
N ASP A 92 -30.28 -5.44 -11.67
CA ASP A 92 -28.90 -4.99 -11.68
C ASP A 92 -28.80 -3.50 -11.37
N ILE A 93 -27.84 -3.12 -10.53
CA ILE A 93 -27.44 -1.74 -10.31
C ILE A 93 -26.47 -1.35 -11.42
N LYS A 94 -26.69 -0.19 -12.06
CA LYS A 94 -25.70 0.34 -13.01
C LYS A 94 -24.33 0.44 -12.31
N PRO A 95 -23.24 -0.17 -12.85
CA PRO A 95 -21.92 -0.10 -12.25
C PRO A 95 -21.50 1.33 -11.96
N SER A 96 -20.72 1.55 -10.90
CA SER A 96 -20.12 2.85 -10.62
C SER A 96 -19.10 3.23 -11.70
N GLU A 97 -18.74 4.49 -11.74
CA GLU A 97 -17.52 4.91 -12.42
C GLU A 97 -16.30 4.29 -11.73
N VAL A 98 -15.17 4.28 -12.44
CA VAL A 98 -13.91 3.80 -11.88
C VAL A 98 -13.27 4.95 -11.13
N GLU A 99 -13.12 4.77 -9.83
CA GLU A 99 -12.57 5.79 -8.94
C GLU A 99 -11.23 5.38 -8.35
N HIS A 100 -10.45 6.37 -7.97
CA HIS A 100 -9.20 6.19 -7.26
C HIS A 100 -9.04 7.26 -6.18
N PHE A 101 -8.24 6.97 -5.16
CA PHE A 101 -7.99 7.94 -4.11
C PHE A 101 -7.25 9.16 -4.65
N GLN A 102 -7.83 10.32 -4.41
CA GLN A 102 -7.20 11.61 -4.69
C GLN A 102 -6.85 12.30 -3.37
N TYR A 103 -5.64 12.87 -3.30
CA TYR A 103 -5.24 13.65 -2.14
C TYR A 103 -6.04 14.94 -2.05
N GLU A 104 -6.68 15.18 -0.93
CA GLU A 104 -7.13 16.52 -0.60
C GLU A 104 -5.93 17.47 -0.51
N GLN A 105 -6.05 18.63 -1.13
CA GLN A 105 -4.98 19.61 -1.23
C GLN A 105 -4.80 20.37 0.09
N ASP A 106 -4.09 19.79 1.06
CA ASP A 106 -3.54 20.53 2.21
C ASP A 106 -2.24 21.24 1.75
N ALA A 107 -2.36 22.49 1.34
CA ALA A 107 -1.23 23.28 0.84
C ALA A 107 -0.08 23.39 1.86
N VAL A 108 -0.39 23.38 3.16
CA VAL A 108 0.63 23.41 4.22
C VAL A 108 1.36 22.07 4.29
N ALA A 109 0.62 20.95 4.22
CA ALA A 109 1.24 19.63 4.21
C ALA A 109 2.07 19.43 2.94
N GLN A 110 1.60 19.88 1.78
CA GLN A 110 2.36 19.82 0.53
C GLN A 110 3.68 20.58 0.63
N GLU A 111 3.67 21.80 1.16
CA GLU A 111 4.90 22.58 1.34
C GLU A 111 5.85 21.92 2.35
N MET A 112 5.34 21.34 3.44
CA MET A 112 6.16 20.58 4.38
C MET A 112 6.80 19.35 3.73
N VAL A 113 6.04 18.61 2.91
CA VAL A 113 6.54 17.46 2.15
C VAL A 113 7.61 17.90 1.16
N ARG A 114 7.36 18.99 0.42
CA ARG A 114 8.34 19.55 -0.51
C ARG A 114 9.66 19.89 0.18
N ARG A 115 9.63 20.57 1.34
CA ARG A 115 10.83 20.88 2.12
C ARG A 115 11.55 19.64 2.63
N ASN A 116 10.80 18.63 3.11
CA ASN A 116 11.38 17.36 3.51
C ASN A 116 12.08 16.64 2.35
N ASN A 117 11.49 16.68 1.15
CA ASN A 117 12.08 16.09 -0.04
C ASN A 117 13.39 16.80 -0.44
N ILE A 118 13.41 18.13 -0.42
CA ILE A 118 14.63 18.90 -0.66
C ILE A 118 15.70 18.54 0.36
N GLN A 119 15.35 18.47 1.66
CA GLN A 119 16.28 18.09 2.71
C GLN A 119 16.86 16.69 2.48
N LEU A 120 16.00 15.71 2.12
CA LEU A 120 16.44 14.35 1.85
C LEU A 120 17.33 14.25 0.63
N GLN A 121 17.01 14.96 -0.44
CA GLN A 121 17.74 14.83 -1.70
C GLN A 121 19.08 15.53 -1.73
N PHE A 122 19.15 16.72 -1.16
CA PHE A 122 20.31 17.59 -1.31
C PHE A 122 21.22 17.68 -0.07
N TYR A 123 20.71 17.30 1.12
CA TYR A 123 21.46 17.53 2.34
C TYR A 123 21.74 16.31 3.19
N SER A 124 20.72 15.50 3.51
CA SER A 124 20.88 14.47 4.55
C SER A 124 20.56 13.06 4.10
N GLY A 125 19.93 12.89 2.96
CA GLY A 125 19.45 11.58 2.51
C GLY A 125 20.42 10.87 1.57
N PHE A 126 20.27 9.57 1.51
CA PHE A 126 20.90 8.71 0.53
C PHE A 126 19.85 7.96 -0.30
N LYS A 127 20.20 7.64 -1.53
CA LYS A 127 19.32 6.89 -2.43
C LYS A 127 19.12 5.47 -1.91
N CYS A 128 17.86 5.04 -1.89
CA CYS A 128 17.45 3.74 -1.41
C CYS A 128 16.35 3.19 -2.31
N LEU A 129 16.35 1.89 -2.56
CA LEU A 129 15.25 1.21 -3.23
C LEU A 129 14.32 0.60 -2.19
N ALA A 130 13.05 0.98 -2.24
CA ALA A 130 12.02 0.38 -1.41
C ALA A 130 11.34 -0.76 -2.16
N LEU A 131 11.33 -1.92 -1.55
CA LEU A 131 10.54 -3.07 -1.95
C LEU A 131 9.34 -3.17 -1.04
N ILE A 132 8.20 -2.80 -1.58
CA ILE A 132 6.94 -2.79 -0.85
C ILE A 132 6.35 -4.20 -0.86
N LYS A 133 6.12 -4.76 0.32
CA LYS A 133 5.54 -6.09 0.47
C LYS A 133 4.13 -6.14 -0.12
N ARG A 134 3.85 -7.13 -0.98
CA ARG A 134 2.49 -7.37 -1.49
C ARG A 134 1.56 -7.76 -0.35
N THR A 135 0.39 -7.16 -0.35
CA THR A 135 -0.70 -7.42 0.60
C THR A 135 -1.89 -8.07 -0.07
N TRP A 136 -1.91 -8.12 -1.39
CA TRP A 136 -2.93 -8.73 -2.23
C TRP A 136 -2.36 -9.13 -3.59
N GLY A 137 -3.14 -9.88 -4.38
CA GLY A 137 -2.77 -10.40 -5.70
C GLY A 137 -2.78 -11.93 -5.73
N PRO A 138 -2.31 -12.54 -6.82
CA PRO A 138 -2.31 -13.99 -6.97
C PRO A 138 -1.43 -14.66 -5.91
N HIS A 139 -1.95 -15.71 -5.30
CA HIS A 139 -1.24 -16.48 -4.29
C HIS A 139 -0.04 -17.23 -4.87
N CYS A 140 0.96 -17.48 -4.06
CA CYS A 140 2.17 -18.17 -4.46
C CYS A 140 1.89 -19.65 -4.75
N VAL A 141 2.01 -20.07 -6.00
CA VAL A 141 1.80 -21.45 -6.43
C VAL A 141 2.79 -22.45 -5.83
N ALA A 142 3.95 -21.96 -5.34
CA ALA A 142 5.01 -22.84 -4.83
C ALA A 142 4.84 -23.21 -3.33
N CYS A 143 4.13 -22.39 -2.55
CA CYS A 143 4.08 -22.58 -1.10
C CYS A 143 2.74 -22.23 -0.45
N TYR A 144 1.79 -21.67 -1.17
CA TYR A 144 0.49 -21.35 -0.61
C TYR A 144 -0.42 -22.58 -0.61
N SER A 145 -1.11 -22.79 0.47
CA SER A 145 -2.14 -23.85 0.60
C SER A 145 -3.49 -23.20 0.84
N ASP A 146 -4.43 -23.42 -0.07
CA ASP A 146 -5.80 -22.90 0.04
C ASP A 146 -6.51 -23.44 1.28
N SER A 147 -6.27 -24.72 1.62
CA SER A 147 -6.87 -25.36 2.78
C SER A 147 -6.44 -24.75 4.12
N LEU A 148 -5.23 -24.22 4.18
CA LEU A 148 -4.67 -23.59 5.38
C LEU A 148 -4.75 -22.06 5.32
N SER A 149 -5.12 -21.48 4.18
CA SER A 149 -5.05 -20.03 3.91
C SER A 149 -3.70 -19.40 4.32
N ALA A 150 -2.64 -20.21 4.24
CA ALA A 150 -1.32 -19.88 4.73
C ALA A 150 -0.21 -20.40 3.82
N SER A 151 1.00 -19.84 3.97
CA SER A 151 2.21 -20.36 3.34
C SER A 151 2.72 -21.58 4.14
N THR A 152 3.02 -22.66 3.44
CA THR A 152 3.60 -23.88 4.03
C THR A 152 5.11 -23.79 4.22
N SER A 153 5.76 -22.76 3.68
CA SER A 153 7.19 -22.55 3.79
C SER A 153 7.53 -21.12 4.15
N SER A 154 8.34 -20.95 5.21
CA SER A 154 8.86 -19.64 5.64
C SER A 154 10.04 -19.13 4.79
N ARG A 155 10.60 -19.98 3.91
CA ARG A 155 11.78 -19.67 3.07
C ARG A 155 11.53 -19.87 1.58
N CYS A 156 10.32 -19.56 1.12
CA CYS A 156 9.97 -19.69 -0.28
C CYS A 156 10.70 -18.65 -1.14
N PRO A 157 11.49 -19.05 -2.16
CA PRO A 157 12.23 -18.12 -3.02
C PRO A 157 11.35 -17.41 -4.04
N VAL A 158 10.08 -17.79 -4.17
CA VAL A 158 9.13 -17.20 -5.13
C VAL A 158 8.38 -16.04 -4.50
N CYS A 159 7.91 -16.20 -3.27
CA CYS A 159 7.11 -15.17 -2.60
C CYS A 159 7.84 -14.47 -1.44
N TYR A 160 9.05 -14.87 -1.09
CA TYR A 160 9.83 -14.29 0.02
C TYR A 160 9.02 -14.16 1.32
N ASN A 161 8.21 -15.19 1.61
CA ASN A 161 7.34 -15.24 2.79
C ASN A 161 6.20 -14.19 2.80
N THR A 162 5.79 -13.68 1.66
CA THR A 162 4.67 -12.74 1.56
C THR A 162 3.33 -13.39 1.27
N LYS A 163 3.31 -14.66 0.86
CA LYS A 163 2.18 -15.46 0.37
C LYS A 163 1.76 -15.15 -1.09
N PHE A 164 2.22 -14.05 -1.68
CA PHE A 164 1.82 -13.60 -3.01
C PHE A 164 2.95 -13.78 -4.02
N MET A 165 2.59 -14.04 -5.28
CA MET A 165 3.56 -14.18 -6.37
C MET A 165 4.44 -12.95 -6.49
N GLY A 166 5.76 -13.18 -6.68
CA GLY A 166 6.77 -12.12 -6.76
C GLY A 166 7.11 -11.45 -5.43
N GLY A 167 6.31 -11.63 -4.39
CA GLY A 167 6.57 -11.16 -3.02
C GLY A 167 6.45 -9.67 -2.78
N PHE A 168 6.94 -8.86 -3.69
CA PHE A 168 7.01 -7.40 -3.57
C PHE A 168 6.42 -6.74 -4.82
N TYR A 169 5.98 -5.50 -4.66
CA TYR A 169 5.70 -4.62 -5.79
C TYR A 169 7.01 -4.16 -6.43
N ASP A 170 6.90 -3.50 -7.56
CA ASP A 170 8.05 -2.95 -8.26
C ASP A 170 8.88 -2.04 -7.36
N PRO A 171 10.22 -2.10 -7.46
CA PRO A 171 11.09 -1.29 -6.64
C PRO A 171 10.83 0.20 -6.84
N ILE A 172 10.72 0.94 -5.76
CA ILE A 172 10.51 2.39 -5.77
C ILE A 172 11.79 3.05 -5.29
N LEU A 173 12.33 3.98 -6.07
CA LEU A 173 13.46 4.80 -5.65
C LEU A 173 12.96 5.84 -4.65
N LEU A 174 13.58 5.91 -3.49
CA LEU A 174 13.32 6.95 -2.51
C LEU A 174 14.62 7.41 -1.84
N TYR A 175 14.52 8.52 -1.13
CA TYR A 175 15.60 9.02 -0.30
C TYR A 175 15.29 8.79 1.17
N VAL A 176 16.29 8.32 1.90
CA VAL A 176 16.19 7.97 3.32
C VAL A 176 17.34 8.68 4.06
N ALA A 177 17.05 9.23 5.20
CA ALA A 177 18.09 9.75 6.10
C ALA A 177 18.12 8.98 7.40
N PHE A 178 19.29 8.77 7.97
CA PHE A 178 19.44 8.23 9.31
C PHE A 178 19.02 9.28 10.35
N ASP A 179 18.31 8.86 11.38
CA ASP A 179 18.02 9.69 12.56
C ASP A 179 19.02 9.38 13.66
N GLU A 180 20.04 10.21 13.77
CA GLU A 180 21.14 10.02 14.72
C GLU A 180 20.70 10.17 16.20
N LYS A 181 19.59 10.87 16.45
CA LYS A 181 19.15 11.19 17.82
C LYS A 181 18.76 9.96 18.66
N VAL A 182 18.41 8.85 18.02
CA VAL A 182 18.00 7.63 18.73
C VAL A 182 19.18 6.70 19.02
N GLN A 183 20.29 6.83 18.30
CA GLN A 183 21.49 6.02 18.55
C GLN A 183 22.20 6.44 19.86
N THR A 184 22.27 7.73 20.14
CA THR A 184 22.96 8.27 21.33
C THR A 184 22.34 7.84 22.67
N LEU A 185 21.07 7.49 22.71
CA LEU A 185 20.41 7.01 23.93
C LEU A 185 20.62 5.50 24.20
N ARG A 186 21.03 4.74 23.18
CA ARG A 186 21.32 3.29 23.32
C ARG A 186 22.76 3.02 23.72
N ASP A 187 23.68 3.91 23.42
CA ASP A 187 25.10 3.77 23.77
C ASP A 187 25.38 4.02 25.26
N LEU A 188 24.40 4.50 26.01
CA LEU A 188 24.51 4.86 27.43
C LEU A 188 24.25 3.74 28.42
N GLY A 189 24.20 2.49 28.00
CA GLY A 189 24.29 1.50 29.03
C GLY A 189 23.50 0.20 28.99
N VAL A 190 23.43 -0.54 27.92
CA VAL A 190 23.23 -2.01 28.05
C VAL A 190 23.88 -2.71 26.85
N THR A 191 24.95 -3.43 27.15
CA THR A 191 25.60 -4.39 26.27
C THR A 191 24.68 -5.59 25.99
N THR A 192 23.70 -5.43 25.17
CA THR A 192 23.10 -6.55 24.46
C THR A 192 23.45 -6.35 22.99
N THR A 193 24.05 -7.35 22.39
CA THR A 193 24.23 -7.49 20.94
C THR A 193 22.85 -7.38 20.26
N SER A 194 22.34 -6.16 20.19
CA SER A 194 21.11 -5.92 19.46
C SER A 194 21.45 -6.06 17.98
N PRO A 195 20.61 -6.74 17.20
CA PRO A 195 20.76 -6.75 15.75
C PRO A 195 20.91 -5.30 15.28
N ASP A 196 21.69 -5.09 14.21
CA ASP A 196 21.89 -3.75 13.61
C ASP A 196 20.54 -3.10 13.33
N ILE A 197 19.99 -2.40 14.30
CA ILE A 197 18.73 -1.66 14.20
C ILE A 197 19.08 -0.20 13.95
N ARG A 198 18.51 0.37 12.91
CA ARG A 198 18.68 1.80 12.61
C ARG A 198 17.35 2.51 12.53
N THR A 199 17.33 3.70 13.09
CA THR A 199 16.21 4.62 12.90
C THR A 199 16.50 5.50 11.70
N MET A 200 15.51 5.59 10.83
CA MET A 200 15.57 6.31 9.56
C MET A 200 14.31 7.13 9.40
N TRP A 201 14.37 8.13 8.54
CA TRP A 201 13.16 8.83 8.12
C TRP A 201 13.14 9.03 6.61
N THR A 202 11.93 9.10 6.07
CA THR A 202 11.68 9.30 4.65
C THR A 202 10.45 10.17 4.43
N THR A 203 10.17 10.48 3.19
CA THR A 203 9.00 11.24 2.74
C THR A 203 7.68 10.53 3.10
N ASN A 204 6.56 11.15 2.72
CA ASN A 204 5.23 10.63 2.98
C ASN A 204 4.84 9.45 2.06
N VAL A 205 5.40 9.37 0.86
CA VAL A 205 5.10 8.36 -0.18
C VAL A 205 6.39 7.72 -0.64
N PRO A 206 6.43 6.38 -0.86
CA PRO A 206 5.37 5.38 -0.64
C PRO A 206 5.07 5.16 0.84
N GLU A 207 3.87 4.71 1.15
CA GLU A 207 3.54 4.27 2.50
C GLU A 207 4.30 3.00 2.84
N LEU A 208 5.19 3.09 3.83
CA LEU A 208 5.96 1.95 4.30
C LEU A 208 5.26 1.26 5.48
N LYS A 209 5.35 -0.07 5.51
CA LYS A 209 4.78 -0.90 6.58
C LYS A 209 5.82 -1.92 7.07
N LYS A 210 5.51 -2.52 8.20
CA LYS A 210 6.31 -3.64 8.73
C LYS A 210 6.46 -4.76 7.70
N GLY A 211 7.70 -5.16 7.47
CA GLY A 211 8.05 -6.22 6.52
C GLY A 211 8.46 -5.72 5.13
N ASP A 212 8.37 -4.43 4.85
CA ASP A 212 8.99 -3.84 3.67
C ASP A 212 10.50 -3.91 3.77
N VAL A 213 11.17 -3.87 2.64
CA VAL A 213 12.63 -3.96 2.58
C VAL A 213 13.18 -2.73 1.88
N LEU A 214 14.17 -2.11 2.52
CA LEU A 214 14.93 -1.01 1.96
C LEU A 214 16.31 -1.53 1.54
N ILE A 215 16.76 -1.17 0.35
CA ILE A 215 18.09 -1.52 -0.16
C ILE A 215 18.86 -0.24 -0.34
N ASP A 216 19.93 -0.08 0.40
CA ASP A 216 20.77 1.10 0.33
C ASP A 216 21.73 1.05 -0.87
N ASN A 217 22.45 2.14 -1.08
CA ASN A 217 23.43 2.28 -2.16
C ASN A 217 24.66 1.33 -2.02
N LYS A 218 24.85 0.72 -0.86
CA LYS A 218 25.86 -0.31 -0.58
C LYS A 218 25.32 -1.72 -0.71
N ASN A 219 24.08 -1.87 -1.21
CA ASN A 219 23.37 -3.13 -1.34
C ASN A 219 23.07 -3.82 0.02
N ALA A 220 23.16 -3.10 1.13
CA ALA A 220 22.70 -3.61 2.40
C ALA A 220 21.16 -3.55 2.45
N ARG A 221 20.55 -4.61 2.96
CA ARG A 221 19.11 -4.75 3.04
C ARG A 221 18.64 -4.52 4.46
N TRP A 222 17.63 -3.68 4.58
CA TRP A 222 17.03 -3.25 5.83
C TRP A 222 15.55 -3.61 5.83
N LYS A 223 15.15 -4.52 6.70
CA LYS A 223 13.76 -4.90 6.87
C LYS A 223 13.08 -3.93 7.84
N VAL A 224 12.02 -3.29 7.42
CA VAL A 224 11.24 -2.37 8.23
C VAL A 224 10.53 -3.16 9.33
N ASP A 225 10.75 -2.79 10.58
CA ASP A 225 10.10 -3.39 11.76
C ASP A 225 8.96 -2.52 12.27
N THR A 226 9.19 -1.22 12.41
CA THR A 226 8.15 -0.27 12.85
C THR A 226 8.16 0.98 11.99
N VAL A 227 6.97 1.54 11.81
CA VAL A 227 6.75 2.81 11.11
C VAL A 227 5.93 3.72 12.00
N ARG A 228 6.37 4.94 12.17
CA ARG A 228 5.62 6.01 12.82
C ARG A 228 5.41 7.14 11.83
N VAL A 229 4.16 7.50 11.62
CA VAL A 229 3.77 8.54 10.68
C VAL A 229 3.69 9.87 11.41
N LYS A 230 4.22 10.93 10.80
CA LYS A 230 4.02 12.30 11.25
C LYS A 230 3.01 12.97 10.33
N THR A 231 1.90 13.40 10.90
CA THR A 231 0.77 13.98 10.16
C THR A 231 0.65 15.49 10.38
N SER A 232 0.01 16.19 9.45
CA SER A 232 -0.47 17.56 9.62
C SER A 232 -1.68 17.60 10.56
N ARG A 233 -2.19 18.80 10.86
CA ARG A 233 -3.44 18.97 11.61
C ARG A 233 -4.65 18.37 10.91
N MET A 234 -4.64 18.33 9.59
CA MET A 234 -5.71 17.76 8.75
C MET A 234 -5.53 16.26 8.47
N GLY A 235 -4.57 15.59 9.13
CA GLY A 235 -4.34 14.15 8.99
C GLY A 235 -3.43 13.75 7.83
N ALA A 236 -3.04 14.68 6.94
CA ALA A 236 -2.15 14.36 5.83
C ALA A 236 -0.76 13.95 6.33
N THR A 237 -0.23 12.86 5.80
CA THR A 237 1.10 12.35 6.13
C THR A 237 2.18 13.28 5.59
N ILE A 238 3.06 13.75 6.47
CA ILE A 238 4.17 14.65 6.11
C ILE A 238 5.47 13.87 5.93
N ARG A 239 5.75 12.92 6.81
CA ARG A 239 6.94 12.06 6.77
C ARG A 239 6.74 10.79 7.59
N GLN A 240 7.57 9.81 7.32
CA GLN A 240 7.59 8.52 8.00
C GLN A 240 8.91 8.34 8.75
N LEU A 241 8.82 7.90 10.00
CA LEU A 241 9.93 7.52 10.85
C LEU A 241 9.96 6.00 10.92
N LEU A 242 11.08 5.40 10.58
CA LEU A 242 11.25 3.97 10.41
C LEU A 242 12.23 3.44 11.45
N SER A 243 11.93 2.28 12.02
CA SER A 243 12.95 1.44 12.65
C SER A 243 13.15 0.23 11.74
N ALA A 244 14.37 0.01 11.28
CA ALA A 244 14.70 -1.07 10.37
C ALA A 244 15.87 -1.90 10.88
N VAL A 245 15.76 -3.21 10.68
CA VAL A 245 16.76 -4.21 11.08
C VAL A 245 17.53 -4.65 9.85
N LYS A 246 18.84 -4.71 9.96
CA LYS A 246 19.68 -5.23 8.87
C LYS A 246 19.38 -6.70 8.64
N VAL A 247 19.13 -7.05 7.38
CA VAL A 247 18.86 -8.43 6.96
C VAL A 247 20.16 -9.23 7.00
N PRO A 248 20.24 -10.35 7.74
CA PRO A 248 21.42 -11.19 7.78
C PRO A 248 21.64 -11.90 6.44
N PRO A 249 22.89 -12.29 6.11
CA PRO A 249 23.22 -12.87 4.80
C PRO A 249 22.57 -14.24 4.53
N ASP A 250 22.17 -14.95 5.55
CA ASP A 250 21.49 -16.25 5.48
C ASP A 250 19.97 -16.16 5.33
N ASP A 251 19.39 -14.95 5.46
CA ASP A 251 17.96 -14.72 5.23
C ASP A 251 17.65 -14.81 3.72
N ILE A 252 16.45 -15.31 3.40
CA ILE A 252 15.94 -15.39 2.02
C ILE A 252 15.92 -14.02 1.34
N LEU A 253 15.65 -12.97 2.10
CA LEU A 253 15.62 -11.59 1.60
C LEU A 253 17.00 -11.10 1.14
N SER A 254 18.10 -11.69 1.64
CA SER A 254 19.46 -11.37 1.18
C SER A 254 19.69 -11.81 -0.26
N LYS A 255 18.98 -12.86 -0.70
CA LYS A 255 19.08 -13.46 -2.04
C LYS A 255 18.13 -12.85 -3.06
N LEU A 256 17.29 -11.89 -2.65
CA LEU A 256 16.32 -11.25 -3.52
C LEU A 256 17.07 -10.48 -4.62
N ASP A 257 16.89 -10.91 -5.88
CA ASP A 257 17.50 -10.23 -7.01
C ASP A 257 16.61 -9.10 -7.53
N VAL A 258 17.00 -7.89 -7.18
CA VAL A 258 16.29 -6.67 -7.60
C VAL A 258 16.26 -6.53 -9.13
N ARG A 259 17.29 -7.03 -9.83
CA ARG A 259 17.35 -6.93 -11.29
C ARG A 259 16.28 -7.78 -11.97
N ASN A 260 15.85 -8.88 -11.36
CA ASN A 260 14.78 -9.70 -11.89
C ASN A 260 13.40 -9.08 -11.66
N ILE A 261 13.22 -8.33 -10.58
CA ILE A 261 11.97 -7.61 -10.31
C ILE A 261 11.76 -6.53 -11.38
N TRP A 262 12.82 -5.84 -11.80
CA TRP A 262 12.75 -4.79 -12.84
C TRP A 262 12.42 -5.33 -14.25
N LYS A 263 12.60 -6.62 -14.52
CA LYS A 263 12.29 -7.21 -15.84
C LYS A 263 10.79 -7.37 -16.12
N PHE A 264 9.96 -7.35 -15.09
CA PHE A 264 8.52 -7.51 -15.20
C PHE A 264 7.75 -6.19 -15.29
N THR A 265 8.44 -5.07 -15.20
CA THR A 265 7.82 -3.76 -15.37
C THR A 265 8.07 -3.26 -16.79
N PRO A 266 7.02 -2.84 -17.53
CA PRO A 266 7.25 -1.99 -18.68
C PRO A 266 8.03 -0.78 -18.18
N LYS A 267 9.07 -0.37 -18.94
CA LYS A 267 9.90 0.81 -18.65
C LYS A 267 9.00 2.04 -18.44
N ARG A 268 8.47 2.19 -17.25
CA ARG A 268 7.92 3.45 -16.80
C ARG A 268 9.10 4.24 -16.29
N ASP A 269 9.35 5.37 -16.89
CA ASP A 269 10.34 6.32 -16.43
C ASP A 269 10.00 6.70 -14.99
N TYR A 270 10.64 6.04 -14.04
CA TYR A 270 10.60 6.38 -12.61
C TYR A 270 11.38 7.69 -12.34
N HIS A 271 11.45 8.57 -13.33
CA HIS A 271 11.89 9.95 -13.17
C HIS A 271 10.77 10.71 -12.46
N ILE A 272 10.77 10.46 -11.26
CA ILE A 272 10.28 11.12 -10.08
C ILE A 272 10.12 12.63 -10.29
N TRP A 273 8.95 13.01 -9.96
CA TRP A 273 8.32 14.27 -9.59
C TRP A 273 9.20 15.49 -9.30
N ILE A 274 10.52 15.42 -9.37
CA ILE A 274 11.42 16.44 -8.84
C ILE A 274 12.25 17.09 -9.93
N GLU A 275 12.33 16.51 -11.12
CA GLU A 275 13.08 17.13 -12.23
C GLU A 275 12.23 18.02 -13.13
N LYS A 276 10.91 18.10 -12.93
CA LYS A 276 10.02 18.90 -13.80
C LYS A 276 9.56 20.24 -13.22
N ASP A 277 9.78 20.49 -11.92
CA ASP A 277 9.27 21.68 -11.24
C ASP A 277 10.38 22.50 -10.52
N LEU A 278 11.63 22.39 -10.96
CA LEU A 278 12.73 23.30 -10.55
C LEU A 278 13.20 24.12 -11.73
#